data_53b6741d58b5a235c1f5bfca2013a084
#
_entry.id   53b6741d58b5a235c1f5bfca2013a084
#
_cell.length_a   1.000
_cell.length_b   1.000
_cell.length_c   1.000
_cell.angle_alpha   90.00
_cell.angle_beta   90.00
_cell.angle_gamma   90.00
#
_symmetry.space_group_name_H-M   'P 1'
#
loop_
_entity.id
_entity.type
_entity.pdbx_description
1 polymer ?
#
loop_
_entity_poly.entity_id
_entity_poly.type
_entity_poly.pdbx_seq_one_letter_code
_entity_poly.pdbx_strand_id
1 'polypeptide(L)'
;LKQRLLSVIPHVELEAVQHNLHDWQRKQQLFAEVAGVEAVAPYIKSNGMLRAGTEVKAAEVRGIDITSERGISDFAGYISAGQLDTLQESDIVLGQGIADALNVSVGEQVQLLLPKLTEDGRLASHSTASLTVSAIVAVGGQLDYSHVWLDMATLAKLLAFEPGTVQGFAFRLDDIFQAPQMARELGRVSEDYVYLLDWFRSQGHVYQDIQMVRSILYLVLALVIAVASFNIVATLVMAVREKEGDIAILLTMGVSPAVIIRTFMWLGWLNGLIGAVAGLIVGVLLASYIEQVFAFVTNVLGKSLLDPSIYFINFVPSLLQWQDVLLTFGVAIVMSLLATLYPAWRASKVQPARVLGQR
;
A
#
# COMPACT_ATOMS: atom_id res chain seq x y z
N LEU A 1 -0.11 3.13 4.46
CA LEU A 1 -1.28 2.96 3.59
C LEU A 1 -1.91 1.56 3.77
N LYS A 2 -1.12 0.46 3.65
CA LYS A 2 -1.62 -0.92 3.78
C LYS A 2 -2.39 -1.15 5.10
N GLN A 3 -1.84 -0.76 6.24
CA GLN A 3 -2.51 -0.93 7.53
C GLN A 3 -3.78 -0.08 7.65
N ARG A 4 -3.77 1.16 7.14
CA ARG A 4 -4.96 2.02 7.12
C ARG A 4 -6.08 1.45 6.24
N LEU A 5 -5.75 1.01 5.03
CA LEU A 5 -6.74 0.38 4.14
C LEU A 5 -7.35 -0.87 4.78
N LEU A 6 -6.50 -1.74 5.34
CA LEU A 6 -6.96 -2.99 5.95
C LEU A 6 -7.73 -2.80 7.27
N SER A 7 -7.61 -1.64 7.94
CA SER A 7 -8.42 -1.31 9.12
C SER A 7 -9.80 -0.74 8.76
N VAL A 8 -10.02 -0.34 7.52
CA VAL A 8 -11.29 0.27 7.06
C VAL A 8 -12.07 -0.63 6.12
N ILE A 9 -11.39 -1.48 5.35
CA ILE A 9 -12.04 -2.37 4.39
C ILE A 9 -12.40 -3.70 5.08
N PRO A 10 -13.60 -4.25 4.85
CA PRO A 10 -13.96 -5.58 5.31
C PRO A 10 -12.99 -6.64 4.80
N HIS A 11 -12.66 -7.62 5.64
CA HIS A 11 -11.77 -8.71 5.25
C HIS A 11 -12.47 -9.74 4.36
N VAL A 12 -13.75 -9.97 4.59
CA VAL A 12 -14.64 -10.81 3.78
C VAL A 12 -15.98 -10.10 3.64
N GLU A 13 -16.61 -10.24 2.49
CA GLU A 13 -18.00 -9.86 2.24
C GLU A 13 -18.75 -11.06 1.64
N LEU A 14 -19.95 -11.29 2.15
CA LEU A 14 -20.93 -12.17 1.54
C LEU A 14 -22.04 -11.33 0.94
N GLU A 15 -22.30 -11.48 -0.35
CA GLU A 15 -23.31 -10.72 -1.07
C GLU A 15 -24.33 -11.68 -1.69
N ALA A 16 -25.62 -11.39 -1.54
CA ALA A 16 -26.68 -12.18 -2.15
C ALA A 16 -26.59 -12.23 -3.67
N VAL A 17 -26.83 -13.41 -4.27
CA VAL A 17 -26.72 -13.59 -5.74
C VAL A 17 -27.98 -13.09 -6.47
N GLN A 18 -29.18 -13.42 -5.98
CA GLN A 18 -30.44 -13.14 -6.67
C GLN A 18 -31.47 -12.40 -5.84
N HIS A 19 -31.54 -12.67 -4.57
CA HIS A 19 -32.53 -12.11 -3.64
C HIS A 19 -31.82 -11.55 -2.42
N ASN A 20 -32.46 -10.57 -1.77
CA ASN A 20 -31.96 -10.03 -0.53
C ASN A 20 -31.97 -11.09 0.57
N LEU A 21 -31.04 -11.00 1.51
CA LEU A 21 -30.94 -11.92 2.64
C LEU A 21 -31.98 -11.54 3.69
N HIS A 22 -32.87 -12.49 4.01
CA HIS A 22 -33.88 -12.34 5.05
C HIS A 22 -33.32 -12.68 6.43
N ASP A 23 -34.02 -12.25 7.49
CA ASP A 23 -33.68 -12.55 8.88
C ASP A 23 -32.25 -12.21 9.26
N TRP A 24 -31.77 -11.05 8.80
CA TRP A 24 -30.37 -10.66 8.92
C TRP A 24 -29.85 -10.62 10.38
N GLN A 25 -30.70 -10.29 11.36
CA GLN A 25 -30.29 -10.28 12.77
C GLN A 25 -29.92 -11.68 13.26
N ARG A 26 -30.72 -12.70 12.91
CA ARG A 26 -30.42 -14.10 13.24
C ARG A 26 -29.14 -14.57 12.56
N LYS A 27 -28.96 -14.22 11.27
CA LYS A 27 -27.78 -14.59 10.52
C LYS A 27 -26.52 -13.89 11.04
N GLN A 28 -26.62 -12.64 11.45
CA GLN A 28 -25.53 -11.91 12.08
C GLN A 28 -25.04 -12.62 13.35
N GLN A 29 -25.96 -13.08 14.20
CA GLN A 29 -25.61 -13.86 15.40
C GLN A 29 -24.94 -15.17 15.04
N LEU A 30 -25.49 -15.90 14.07
CA LEU A 30 -24.93 -17.17 13.60
C LEU A 30 -23.50 -17.00 13.08
N PHE A 31 -23.24 -15.95 12.31
CA PHE A 31 -21.90 -15.65 11.79
C PHE A 31 -20.93 -15.21 12.88
N ALA A 32 -21.41 -14.50 13.91
CA ALA A 32 -20.56 -14.07 15.02
C ALA A 32 -20.05 -15.24 15.87
N GLU A 33 -20.71 -16.42 15.82
CA GLU A 33 -20.29 -17.63 16.53
C GLU A 33 -19.20 -18.42 15.77
N VAL A 34 -18.91 -18.05 14.52
CA VAL A 34 -17.89 -18.73 13.70
C VAL A 34 -16.49 -18.38 14.22
N ALA A 35 -15.69 -19.38 14.53
CA ALA A 35 -14.34 -19.18 15.03
C ALA A 35 -13.46 -18.39 14.02
N GLY A 36 -12.75 -17.37 14.49
CA GLY A 36 -11.92 -16.49 13.65
C GLY A 36 -12.66 -15.26 13.11
N VAL A 37 -13.95 -15.10 13.41
CA VAL A 37 -14.72 -13.88 13.12
C VAL A 37 -14.65 -12.96 14.33
N GLU A 38 -14.13 -11.77 14.16
CA GLU A 38 -14.05 -10.73 15.21
C GLU A 38 -15.33 -9.90 15.26
N ALA A 39 -15.85 -9.54 14.08
CA ALA A 39 -17.09 -8.75 13.97
C ALA A 39 -17.82 -9.05 12.66
N VAL A 40 -19.14 -8.79 12.66
CA VAL A 40 -20.05 -8.96 11.52
C VAL A 40 -20.98 -7.75 11.45
N ALA A 41 -21.11 -7.15 10.27
CA ALA A 41 -22.05 -6.07 10.01
C ALA A 41 -22.87 -6.34 8.74
N PRO A 42 -24.19 -6.11 8.77
CA PRO A 42 -25.03 -6.12 7.57
C PRO A 42 -24.75 -4.87 6.73
N TYR A 43 -24.90 -4.98 5.42
CA TYR A 43 -24.81 -3.83 4.54
C TYR A 43 -25.79 -3.90 3.36
N ILE A 44 -26.04 -2.73 2.79
CA ILE A 44 -26.66 -2.54 1.50
C ILE A 44 -25.73 -1.60 0.70
N LYS A 45 -25.44 -1.88 -0.55
CA LYS A 45 -24.64 -1.01 -1.41
C LYS A 45 -25.31 -0.76 -2.75
N SER A 46 -25.08 0.40 -3.31
CA SER A 46 -25.54 0.76 -4.65
C SER A 46 -24.59 1.78 -5.26
N ASN A 47 -24.53 1.82 -6.57
CA ASN A 47 -23.86 2.92 -7.25
C ASN A 47 -24.84 4.07 -7.41
N GLY A 48 -24.43 5.27 -7.03
CA GLY A 48 -25.26 6.46 -7.11
C GLY A 48 -24.47 7.66 -7.63
N MET A 49 -25.19 8.77 -7.79
CA MET A 49 -24.60 10.06 -8.14
C MET A 49 -24.96 11.07 -7.06
N LEU A 50 -23.97 11.83 -6.62
CA LEU A 50 -24.13 12.94 -5.70
C LEU A 50 -24.07 14.25 -6.48
N ARG A 51 -24.97 15.16 -6.17
CA ARG A 51 -25.06 16.48 -6.80
C ARG A 51 -25.08 17.58 -5.72
N ALA A 52 -24.25 18.57 -5.92
CA ALA A 52 -24.30 19.82 -5.15
C ALA A 52 -24.18 21.01 -6.12
N GLY A 53 -25.24 21.80 -6.23
CA GLY A 53 -25.29 22.87 -7.23
C GLY A 53 -25.15 22.32 -8.67
N THR A 54 -24.07 22.70 -9.35
CA THR A 54 -23.73 22.27 -10.72
C THR A 54 -22.79 21.06 -10.75
N GLU A 55 -22.14 20.75 -9.64
CA GLU A 55 -21.16 19.67 -9.55
C GLU A 55 -21.86 18.32 -9.34
N VAL A 56 -21.35 17.29 -10.01
CA VAL A 56 -21.88 15.92 -9.92
C VAL A 56 -20.72 14.94 -9.79
N LYS A 57 -20.84 13.99 -8.87
CA LYS A 57 -19.87 12.90 -8.65
C LYS A 57 -20.59 11.56 -8.54
N ALA A 58 -20.03 10.56 -9.22
CA ALA A 58 -20.42 9.17 -9.02
C ALA A 58 -19.76 8.64 -7.76
N ALA A 59 -20.50 7.85 -6.98
CA ALA A 59 -20.00 7.22 -5.78
C ALA A 59 -20.69 5.87 -5.53
N GLU A 60 -19.98 4.96 -4.88
CA GLU A 60 -20.58 3.81 -4.25
C GLU A 60 -21.22 4.26 -2.93
N VAL A 61 -22.48 4.00 -2.80
CA VAL A 61 -23.31 4.36 -1.64
C VAL A 61 -23.46 3.13 -0.79
N ARG A 62 -22.93 3.18 0.44
CA ARG A 62 -23.01 2.08 1.39
C ARG A 62 -23.94 2.43 2.54
N GLY A 63 -25.02 1.68 2.69
CA GLY A 63 -25.91 1.73 3.85
C GLY A 63 -25.36 0.85 4.95
N ILE A 64 -25.09 1.42 6.11
CA ILE A 64 -24.48 0.75 7.25
C ILE A 64 -25.37 0.85 8.49
N ASP A 65 -25.32 -0.17 9.32
CA ASP A 65 -25.73 -0.06 10.73
C ASP A 65 -24.52 0.40 11.56
N ILE A 66 -24.55 1.64 12.01
CA ILE A 66 -23.41 2.27 12.69
C ILE A 66 -22.91 1.47 13.89
N THR A 67 -23.81 0.76 14.57
CA THR A 67 -23.48 -0.02 15.77
C THR A 67 -22.61 -1.23 15.42
N SER A 68 -22.99 -1.96 14.38
CA SER A 68 -22.25 -3.13 13.89
C SER A 68 -21.00 -2.73 13.11
N GLU A 69 -21.08 -1.64 12.34
CA GLU A 69 -19.99 -1.15 11.47
C GLU A 69 -18.76 -0.73 12.28
N ARG A 70 -18.92 -0.20 13.49
CA ARG A 70 -17.79 0.12 14.39
C ARG A 70 -16.91 -1.09 14.73
N GLY A 71 -17.46 -2.30 14.68
CA GLY A 71 -16.70 -3.53 14.85
C GLY A 71 -15.91 -3.93 13.61
N ILE A 72 -16.40 -3.58 12.42
CA ILE A 72 -15.80 -3.94 11.14
C ILE A 72 -14.70 -2.98 10.73
N SER A 73 -15.00 -1.69 10.82
CA SER A 73 -14.19 -0.62 10.26
C SER A 73 -13.87 0.44 11.29
N ASP A 74 -12.61 0.84 11.30
CA ASP A 74 -12.07 1.90 12.17
C ASP A 74 -12.21 3.30 11.51
N PHE A 75 -13.17 3.44 10.56
CA PHE A 75 -13.31 4.68 9.78
C PHE A 75 -13.68 5.89 10.66
N ALA A 76 -14.28 5.67 11.83
CA ALA A 76 -14.51 6.73 12.83
C ALA A 76 -13.21 7.42 13.27
N GLY A 77 -12.08 6.70 13.28
CA GLY A 77 -10.75 7.25 13.58
C GLY A 77 -10.19 8.16 12.48
N TYR A 78 -10.82 8.19 11.30
CA TYR A 78 -10.40 8.98 10.13
C TYR A 78 -11.34 10.14 9.80
N ILE A 79 -12.22 10.53 10.71
CA ILE A 79 -13.09 11.71 10.55
C ILE A 79 -12.22 12.97 10.51
N SER A 80 -12.27 13.70 9.39
CA SER A 80 -11.58 14.98 9.21
C SER A 80 -12.42 16.17 9.66
N ALA A 81 -13.76 16.05 9.55
CA ALA A 81 -14.71 17.07 9.99
C ALA A 81 -16.06 16.43 10.34
N GLY A 82 -16.79 17.03 11.28
CA GLY A 82 -18.10 16.55 11.75
C GLY A 82 -17.99 15.51 12.85
N GLN A 83 -19.10 14.81 13.10
CA GLN A 83 -19.25 13.76 14.12
C GLN A 83 -20.05 12.58 13.56
N LEU A 84 -19.71 11.37 14.01
CA LEU A 84 -20.33 10.12 13.57
C LEU A 84 -20.81 9.28 14.76
N ASP A 85 -21.45 9.90 15.74
CA ASP A 85 -21.98 9.17 16.88
C ASP A 85 -23.27 8.44 16.55
N THR A 86 -24.11 9.05 15.72
CA THR A 86 -25.35 8.50 15.19
C THR A 86 -25.55 8.95 13.75
N LEU A 87 -25.98 8.04 12.88
CA LEU A 87 -26.45 8.36 11.52
C LEU A 87 -27.97 8.46 11.55
N GLN A 88 -28.51 9.64 11.26
CA GLN A 88 -29.97 9.84 11.13
C GLN A 88 -30.42 9.57 9.68
N GLU A 89 -31.74 9.44 9.49
CA GLU A 89 -32.31 9.17 8.17
C GLU A 89 -31.97 10.24 7.10
N SER A 90 -31.63 11.47 7.52
CA SER A 90 -31.27 12.58 6.64
C SER A 90 -29.76 12.80 6.49
N ASP A 91 -28.94 11.97 7.12
CA ASP A 91 -27.50 12.18 7.19
C ASP A 91 -26.75 11.39 6.13
N ILE A 92 -25.66 11.98 5.63
CA ILE A 92 -24.70 11.32 4.76
C ILE A 92 -23.27 11.63 5.21
N VAL A 93 -22.43 10.62 5.16
CA VAL A 93 -20.98 10.74 5.38
C VAL A 93 -20.27 10.68 4.03
N LEU A 94 -19.43 11.64 3.75
CA LEU A 94 -18.70 11.73 2.49
C LEU A 94 -17.22 11.40 2.69
N GLY A 95 -16.62 10.74 1.70
CA GLY A 95 -15.17 10.72 1.58
C GLY A 95 -14.64 12.13 1.26
N GLN A 96 -13.47 12.49 1.79
CA GLN A 96 -12.87 13.82 1.64
C GLN A 96 -12.77 14.25 0.17
N GLY A 97 -12.34 13.34 -0.73
CA GLY A 97 -12.20 13.66 -2.15
C GLY A 97 -13.53 13.93 -2.86
N ILE A 98 -14.65 13.35 -2.38
CA ILE A 98 -15.99 13.65 -2.86
C ILE A 98 -16.45 15.01 -2.35
N ALA A 99 -16.24 15.30 -1.06
CA ALA A 99 -16.57 16.59 -0.45
C ALA A 99 -15.82 17.74 -1.15
N ASP A 100 -14.53 17.58 -1.38
CA ASP A 100 -13.70 18.56 -2.10
C ASP A 100 -14.18 18.78 -3.54
N ALA A 101 -14.52 17.68 -4.23
CA ALA A 101 -14.97 17.76 -5.63
C ALA A 101 -16.36 18.36 -5.80
N LEU A 102 -17.24 18.22 -4.81
CA LEU A 102 -18.56 18.84 -4.77
C LEU A 102 -18.52 20.22 -4.11
N ASN A 103 -17.37 20.62 -3.56
CA ASN A 103 -17.18 21.85 -2.81
C ASN A 103 -18.21 22.03 -1.69
N VAL A 104 -18.39 20.94 -0.88
CA VAL A 104 -19.35 20.93 0.23
C VAL A 104 -18.65 20.69 1.56
N SER A 105 -19.23 21.25 2.61
CA SER A 105 -18.78 21.17 4.00
C SER A 105 -19.82 20.48 4.88
N VAL A 106 -19.44 20.11 6.11
CA VAL A 106 -20.37 19.57 7.11
C VAL A 106 -21.50 20.55 7.37
N GLY A 107 -22.73 20.03 7.40
CA GLY A 107 -23.98 20.80 7.56
C GLY A 107 -24.63 21.24 6.25
N GLU A 108 -23.97 21.12 5.11
CA GLU A 108 -24.53 21.43 3.80
C GLU A 108 -25.33 20.26 3.22
N GLN A 109 -26.22 20.56 2.28
CA GLN A 109 -27.09 19.55 1.66
C GLN A 109 -26.54 19.09 0.32
N VAL A 110 -26.61 17.78 0.10
CA VAL A 110 -26.33 17.13 -1.17
C VAL A 110 -27.53 16.34 -1.65
N GLN A 111 -27.72 16.26 -2.95
CA GLN A 111 -28.74 15.41 -3.56
C GLN A 111 -28.12 14.08 -3.96
N LEU A 112 -28.65 12.99 -3.43
CA LEU A 112 -28.30 11.63 -3.80
C LEU A 112 -29.29 11.13 -4.85
N LEU A 113 -28.79 10.68 -6.01
CA LEU A 113 -29.56 10.06 -7.09
C LEU A 113 -29.16 8.59 -7.16
N LEU A 114 -30.11 7.70 -6.94
CA LEU A 114 -29.94 6.26 -7.03
C LEU A 114 -30.72 5.70 -8.22
N PRO A 115 -30.11 4.86 -9.08
CA PRO A 115 -30.83 4.20 -10.15
C PRO A 115 -31.77 3.16 -9.55
N LYS A 116 -33.04 3.16 -10.01
CA LYS A 116 -33.97 2.05 -9.78
C LYS A 116 -33.92 1.13 -10.98
N LEU A 117 -33.53 -0.11 -10.73
CA LEU A 117 -33.58 -1.17 -11.74
C LEU A 117 -34.94 -1.86 -11.64
N THR A 118 -35.52 -2.20 -12.81
CA THR A 118 -36.64 -3.15 -12.88
C THR A 118 -36.16 -4.56 -12.64
N GLU A 119 -37.05 -5.51 -12.39
CA GLU A 119 -36.75 -6.95 -12.29
C GLU A 119 -35.95 -7.47 -13.50
N ASP A 120 -36.15 -6.89 -14.68
CA ASP A 120 -35.40 -7.20 -15.90
C ASP A 120 -34.03 -6.50 -16.01
N GLY A 121 -33.56 -5.81 -14.95
CA GLY A 121 -32.28 -5.10 -14.95
C GLY A 121 -32.23 -3.82 -15.78
N ARG A 122 -33.40 -3.29 -16.24
CA ARG A 122 -33.45 -2.04 -16.96
C ARG A 122 -33.65 -0.85 -16.02
N LEU A 123 -33.07 0.29 -16.36
CA LEU A 123 -33.28 1.54 -15.64
C LEU A 123 -34.75 1.97 -15.75
N ALA A 124 -35.51 1.86 -14.68
CA ALA A 124 -36.94 2.25 -14.67
C ALA A 124 -37.11 3.72 -14.30
N SER A 125 -36.43 4.17 -13.29
CA SER A 125 -36.47 5.53 -12.74
C SER A 125 -35.26 5.78 -11.84
N HIS A 126 -35.21 6.92 -11.20
CA HIS A 126 -34.23 7.22 -10.17
C HIS A 126 -34.95 7.63 -8.88
N SER A 127 -34.41 7.23 -7.75
CA SER A 127 -34.77 7.81 -6.44
C SER A 127 -33.87 8.97 -6.17
N THR A 128 -34.43 10.06 -5.67
CA THR A 128 -33.67 11.23 -5.26
C THR A 128 -33.93 11.51 -3.79
N ALA A 129 -32.86 11.71 -3.02
CA ALA A 129 -32.95 12.13 -1.63
C ALA A 129 -32.06 13.36 -1.41
N SER A 130 -32.55 14.32 -0.62
CA SER A 130 -31.74 15.44 -0.14
C SER A 130 -31.21 15.06 1.23
N LEU A 131 -29.90 15.00 1.40
CA LEU A 131 -29.22 14.54 2.60
C LEU A 131 -28.27 15.63 3.09
N THR A 132 -28.08 15.71 4.41
CA THR A 132 -27.19 16.66 5.06
C THR A 132 -25.85 15.98 5.35
N VAL A 133 -24.75 16.62 5.01
CA VAL A 133 -23.41 16.11 5.30
C VAL A 133 -23.15 16.18 6.80
N SER A 134 -23.13 15.04 7.48
CA SER A 134 -22.91 14.94 8.93
C SER A 134 -21.42 14.82 9.30
N ALA A 135 -20.65 14.14 8.44
CA ALA A 135 -19.21 13.98 8.63
C ALA A 135 -18.48 13.82 7.29
N ILE A 136 -17.18 14.13 7.31
CA ILE A 136 -16.26 13.90 6.20
C ILE A 136 -15.12 13.01 6.71
N VAL A 137 -14.81 11.96 5.94
CA VAL A 137 -13.83 10.92 6.31
C VAL A 137 -12.64 10.99 5.35
N ALA A 138 -11.43 10.98 5.91
CA ALA A 138 -10.17 11.03 5.17
C ALA A 138 -9.30 9.80 5.51
N VAL A 139 -9.65 8.64 4.98
CA VAL A 139 -8.87 7.40 5.13
C VAL A 139 -7.57 7.48 4.34
N GLY A 140 -7.63 8.16 3.22
CA GLY A 140 -6.60 8.21 2.20
C GLY A 140 -6.77 7.15 1.12
N GLY A 141 -6.49 7.52 -0.12
CA GLY A 141 -6.61 6.62 -1.26
C GLY A 141 -7.95 6.72 -1.98
N GLN A 142 -8.25 5.70 -2.78
CA GLN A 142 -9.42 5.69 -3.66
C GLN A 142 -10.75 5.78 -2.91
N LEU A 143 -10.82 5.27 -1.67
CA LEU A 143 -12.05 5.29 -0.87
C LEU A 143 -12.60 6.70 -0.70
N ASP A 144 -11.74 7.68 -0.45
CA ASP A 144 -12.14 9.08 -0.24
C ASP A 144 -12.81 9.70 -1.47
N TYR A 145 -12.52 9.18 -2.67
CA TYR A 145 -13.02 9.68 -3.94
C TYR A 145 -14.19 8.89 -4.52
N SER A 146 -14.51 7.74 -3.92
CA SER A 146 -15.48 6.81 -4.49
C SER A 146 -16.57 6.33 -3.55
N HIS A 147 -16.47 6.55 -2.22
CA HIS A 147 -17.40 5.98 -1.25
C HIS A 147 -18.10 7.04 -0.43
N VAL A 148 -19.38 6.77 -0.14
CA VAL A 148 -20.22 7.52 0.79
C VAL A 148 -21.03 6.56 1.65
N TRP A 149 -21.34 6.96 2.86
CA TRP A 149 -22.07 6.13 3.81
C TRP A 149 -23.32 6.84 4.30
N LEU A 150 -24.37 6.08 4.50
CA LEU A 150 -25.61 6.56 5.09
C LEU A 150 -26.25 5.44 5.92
N ASP A 151 -27.30 5.77 6.66
CA ASP A 151 -28.06 4.80 7.44
C ASP A 151 -28.64 3.71 6.53
N MET A 152 -28.46 2.44 6.95
CA MET A 152 -28.88 1.27 6.17
C MET A 152 -30.40 1.26 5.92
N ALA A 153 -31.21 1.64 6.93
CA ALA A 153 -32.66 1.67 6.78
C ALA A 153 -33.09 2.75 5.77
N THR A 154 -32.39 3.87 5.72
CA THR A 154 -32.61 4.93 4.72
C THR A 154 -32.30 4.45 3.31
N LEU A 155 -31.16 3.81 3.10
CA LEU A 155 -30.80 3.26 1.79
C LEU A 155 -31.77 2.16 1.36
N ALA A 156 -32.18 1.28 2.27
CA ALA A 156 -33.17 0.25 2.01
C ALA A 156 -34.50 0.84 1.49
N LYS A 157 -35.00 1.91 2.14
CA LYS A 157 -36.19 2.63 1.69
C LYS A 157 -36.03 3.25 0.28
N LEU A 158 -34.89 3.87 0.02
CA LEU A 158 -34.60 4.52 -1.28
C LEU A 158 -34.49 3.51 -2.42
N LEU A 159 -33.96 2.33 -2.17
CA LEU A 159 -33.83 1.24 -3.15
C LEU A 159 -35.04 0.32 -3.19
N ALA A 160 -36.07 0.55 -2.34
CA ALA A 160 -37.27 -0.27 -2.20
C ALA A 160 -36.97 -1.74 -1.81
N PHE A 161 -36.02 -1.94 -0.93
CA PHE A 161 -35.74 -3.25 -0.32
C PHE A 161 -36.94 -3.69 0.52
N GLU A 162 -37.19 -4.98 0.59
CA GLU A 162 -38.17 -5.55 1.51
C GLU A 162 -37.74 -5.30 2.97
N PRO A 163 -38.69 -4.97 3.88
CA PRO A 163 -38.35 -4.76 5.28
C PRO A 163 -37.68 -6.00 5.90
N GLY A 164 -36.62 -5.78 6.66
CA GLY A 164 -35.89 -6.87 7.33
C GLY A 164 -34.93 -7.65 6.44
N THR A 165 -34.64 -7.13 5.23
CA THR A 165 -33.66 -7.74 4.32
C THR A 165 -32.41 -6.87 4.17
N VAL A 166 -31.29 -7.51 3.85
CA VAL A 166 -30.01 -6.86 3.55
C VAL A 166 -29.41 -7.48 2.29
N GLN A 167 -28.48 -6.75 1.67
CA GLN A 167 -27.80 -7.26 0.48
C GLN A 167 -26.68 -8.24 0.84
N GLY A 168 -26.03 -8.01 1.97
CA GLY A 168 -24.89 -8.84 2.37
C GLY A 168 -24.40 -8.58 3.77
N PHE A 169 -23.33 -9.28 4.13
CA PHE A 169 -22.61 -9.14 5.39
C PHE A 169 -21.14 -8.87 5.14
N ALA A 170 -20.60 -7.96 5.91
CA ALA A 170 -19.18 -7.64 5.98
C ALA A 170 -18.58 -8.26 7.26
N PHE A 171 -17.37 -8.76 7.15
CA PHE A 171 -16.69 -9.47 8.24
C PHE A 171 -15.31 -8.89 8.51
N ARG A 172 -15.00 -8.76 9.79
CA ARG A 172 -13.65 -8.57 10.30
C ARG A 172 -13.17 -9.90 10.89
N LEU A 173 -11.95 -10.28 10.53
CA LEU A 173 -11.34 -11.55 10.96
C LEU A 173 -10.14 -11.27 11.85
N ASP A 174 -9.87 -12.19 12.78
CA ASP A 174 -8.66 -12.17 13.62
C ASP A 174 -7.39 -12.22 12.76
N ASP A 175 -7.39 -13.09 11.72
CA ASP A 175 -6.29 -13.20 10.77
C ASP A 175 -6.78 -12.90 9.34
N ILE A 176 -6.39 -11.75 8.85
CA ILE A 176 -6.73 -11.25 7.51
C ILE A 176 -6.23 -12.16 6.37
N PHE A 177 -5.15 -12.92 6.60
CA PHE A 177 -4.59 -13.81 5.58
C PHE A 177 -5.41 -15.09 5.41
N GLN A 178 -6.27 -15.42 6.37
CA GLN A 178 -7.20 -16.55 6.27
C GLN A 178 -8.52 -16.18 5.55
N ALA A 179 -8.68 -14.93 5.10
CA ALA A 179 -9.90 -14.47 4.44
C ALA A 179 -10.41 -15.39 3.31
N PRO A 180 -9.58 -15.96 2.40
CA PRO A 180 -10.09 -16.86 1.37
C PRO A 180 -10.65 -18.21 1.90
N GLN A 181 -10.16 -18.66 3.05
CA GLN A 181 -10.65 -19.89 3.70
C GLN A 181 -11.93 -19.58 4.47
N MET A 182 -11.92 -18.50 5.24
CA MET A 182 -13.07 -18.03 6.02
C MET A 182 -14.26 -17.66 5.13
N ALA A 183 -14.02 -17.04 3.97
CA ALA A 183 -15.09 -16.76 3.01
C ALA A 183 -15.84 -18.02 2.59
N ARG A 184 -15.13 -19.15 2.34
CA ARG A 184 -15.75 -20.42 2.02
C ARG A 184 -16.51 -21.06 3.18
N GLU A 185 -16.00 -20.91 4.39
CA GLU A 185 -16.64 -21.42 5.60
C GLU A 185 -17.90 -20.63 5.90
N LEU A 186 -17.83 -19.32 5.90
CA LEU A 186 -18.97 -18.42 6.07
C LEU A 186 -20.05 -18.63 4.99
N GLY A 187 -19.62 -18.87 3.74
CA GLY A 187 -20.53 -19.22 2.66
C GLY A 187 -21.28 -20.52 2.87
N ARG A 188 -20.67 -21.53 3.53
CA ARG A 188 -21.36 -22.79 3.90
C ARG A 188 -22.35 -22.59 5.04
N VAL A 189 -22.01 -21.71 5.98
CA VAL A 189 -22.87 -21.39 7.14
C VAL A 189 -24.06 -20.54 6.74
N SER A 190 -23.95 -19.74 5.65
CA SER A 190 -25.00 -18.78 5.26
C SER A 190 -26.31 -19.43 4.85
N GLU A 191 -26.32 -20.70 4.44
CA GLU A 191 -27.50 -21.43 3.91
C GLU A 191 -28.12 -20.80 2.65
N ASP A 192 -27.58 -19.67 2.18
CA ASP A 192 -28.04 -18.93 1.00
C ASP A 192 -27.04 -19.01 -0.14
N TYR A 193 -27.50 -18.71 -1.36
CA TYR A 193 -26.62 -18.50 -2.50
C TYR A 193 -25.99 -17.12 -2.43
N VAL A 194 -24.70 -17.07 -2.07
CA VAL A 194 -23.97 -15.82 -1.90
C VAL A 194 -22.67 -15.78 -2.74
N TYR A 195 -22.33 -14.61 -3.22
CA TYR A 195 -21.01 -14.33 -3.73
C TYR A 195 -20.04 -14.22 -2.56
N LEU A 196 -18.90 -14.89 -2.68
CA LEU A 196 -17.81 -14.83 -1.72
C LEU A 196 -16.78 -13.83 -2.21
N LEU A 197 -16.70 -12.71 -1.54
CA LEU A 197 -15.74 -11.66 -1.82
C LEU A 197 -14.78 -11.58 -0.65
N ASP A 198 -13.51 -11.78 -0.90
CA ASP A 198 -12.45 -11.53 0.06
C ASP A 198 -11.62 -10.32 -0.37
N TRP A 199 -10.88 -9.72 0.55
CA TRP A 199 -10.07 -8.55 0.25
C TRP A 199 -8.99 -8.81 -0.80
N PHE A 200 -8.54 -10.07 -0.99
CA PHE A 200 -7.63 -10.42 -2.08
C PHE A 200 -8.30 -10.30 -3.45
N ARG A 201 -9.59 -10.58 -3.53
CA ARG A 201 -10.35 -10.45 -4.79
C ARG A 201 -10.74 -9.00 -5.08
N SER A 202 -11.14 -8.24 -4.06
CA SER A 202 -11.57 -6.85 -4.20
C SER A 202 -10.39 -5.88 -4.34
N GLN A 203 -9.32 -6.08 -3.58
CA GLN A 203 -8.16 -5.19 -3.50
C GLN A 203 -6.82 -5.89 -3.81
N GLY A 204 -6.86 -7.17 -4.17
CA GLY A 204 -5.65 -7.98 -4.40
C GLY A 204 -4.80 -7.50 -5.57
N HIS A 205 -5.40 -6.84 -6.57
CA HIS A 205 -4.66 -6.19 -7.64
C HIS A 205 -3.71 -5.12 -7.08
N VAL A 206 -4.15 -4.31 -6.12
CA VAL A 206 -3.30 -3.30 -5.45
C VAL A 206 -2.13 -3.98 -4.72
N TYR A 207 -2.40 -5.11 -4.05
CA TYR A 207 -1.34 -5.85 -3.38
C TYR A 207 -0.33 -6.45 -4.39
N GLN A 208 -0.82 -7.02 -5.49
CA GLN A 208 0.04 -7.57 -6.56
C GLN A 208 0.86 -6.48 -7.23
N ASP A 209 0.26 -5.32 -7.50
CA ASP A 209 0.94 -4.15 -8.06
C ASP A 209 2.07 -3.67 -7.15
N ILE A 210 1.83 -3.59 -5.84
CA ILE A 210 2.86 -3.25 -4.85
C ILE A 210 4.00 -4.28 -4.86
N GLN A 211 3.70 -5.58 -4.93
CA GLN A 211 4.72 -6.63 -5.01
C GLN A 211 5.51 -6.57 -6.32
N MET A 212 4.84 -6.28 -7.43
CA MET A 212 5.50 -6.10 -8.74
C MET A 212 6.45 -4.90 -8.70
N VAL A 213 6.00 -3.75 -8.22
CA VAL A 213 6.85 -2.55 -8.05
C VAL A 213 8.04 -2.85 -7.16
N ARG A 214 7.83 -3.53 -6.03
CA ARG A 214 8.90 -3.96 -5.13
C ARG A 214 9.93 -4.85 -5.83
N SER A 215 9.48 -5.80 -6.64
CA SER A 215 10.35 -6.69 -7.41
C SER A 215 11.17 -5.92 -8.44
N ILE A 216 10.56 -4.96 -9.13
CA ILE A 216 11.26 -4.07 -10.07
C ILE A 216 12.32 -3.23 -9.34
N LEU A 217 11.98 -2.68 -8.16
CA LEU A 217 12.93 -1.90 -7.36
C LEU A 217 14.13 -2.75 -6.91
N TYR A 218 13.93 -4.00 -6.52
CA TYR A 218 15.03 -4.92 -6.20
C TYR A 218 15.90 -5.23 -7.42
N LEU A 219 15.30 -5.39 -8.61
CA LEU A 219 16.05 -5.55 -9.86
C LEU A 219 16.93 -4.34 -10.15
N VAL A 220 16.34 -3.14 -10.05
CA VAL A 220 17.10 -1.88 -10.27
C VAL A 220 18.22 -1.74 -9.24
N LEU A 221 17.96 -2.04 -7.97
CA LEU A 221 18.97 -2.05 -6.92
C LEU A 221 20.10 -3.02 -7.22
N ALA A 222 19.80 -4.23 -7.69
CA ALA A 222 20.80 -5.22 -8.10
C ALA A 222 21.67 -4.72 -9.25
N LEU A 223 21.06 -4.06 -10.25
CA LEU A 223 21.80 -3.45 -11.37
C LEU A 223 22.72 -2.32 -10.88
N VAL A 224 22.26 -1.45 -10.00
CA VAL A 224 23.09 -0.36 -9.43
C VAL A 224 24.27 -0.94 -8.66
N ILE A 225 24.04 -1.97 -7.85
CA ILE A 225 25.12 -2.66 -7.11
C ILE A 225 26.10 -3.33 -8.08
N ALA A 226 25.62 -3.95 -9.16
CA ALA A 226 26.49 -4.56 -10.18
C ALA A 226 27.39 -3.51 -10.87
N VAL A 227 26.84 -2.35 -11.24
CA VAL A 227 27.62 -1.24 -11.82
C VAL A 227 28.64 -0.70 -10.81
N ALA A 228 28.24 -0.51 -9.55
CA ALA A 228 29.16 -0.09 -8.48
C ALA A 228 30.30 -1.10 -8.27
N SER A 229 29.98 -2.41 -8.27
CA SER A 229 30.97 -3.48 -8.15
C SER A 229 31.94 -3.49 -9.33
N PHE A 230 31.47 -3.27 -10.56
CA PHE A 230 32.34 -3.14 -11.73
C PHE A 230 33.29 -1.96 -11.58
N ASN A 231 32.84 -0.83 -11.08
CA ASN A 231 33.66 0.35 -10.82
C ASN A 231 34.77 0.05 -9.78
N ILE A 232 34.44 -0.67 -8.70
CA ILE A 232 35.41 -1.13 -7.69
C ILE A 232 36.49 -2.00 -8.35
N VAL A 233 36.07 -2.99 -9.18
CA VAL A 233 37.00 -3.87 -9.90
C VAL A 233 37.93 -3.05 -10.79
N ALA A 234 37.38 -2.14 -11.61
CA ALA A 234 38.15 -1.31 -12.54
C ALA A 234 39.19 -0.45 -11.80
N THR A 235 38.77 0.23 -10.73
CA THR A 235 39.66 1.08 -9.92
C THR A 235 40.78 0.26 -9.25
N LEU A 236 40.44 -0.89 -8.68
CA LEU A 236 41.44 -1.74 -8.04
C LEU A 236 42.40 -2.39 -9.05
N VAL A 237 41.93 -2.77 -10.24
CA VAL A 237 42.81 -3.27 -11.32
C VAL A 237 43.79 -2.18 -11.75
N MET A 238 43.35 -0.92 -11.85
CA MET A 238 44.20 0.21 -12.16
C MET A 238 45.25 0.45 -11.06
N ALA A 239 44.82 0.45 -9.78
CA ALA A 239 45.72 0.58 -8.63
C ALA A 239 46.77 -0.56 -8.59
N VAL A 240 46.37 -1.79 -8.91
CA VAL A 240 47.32 -2.93 -9.02
C VAL A 240 48.32 -2.68 -10.12
N ARG A 241 47.92 -2.18 -11.29
CA ARG A 241 48.85 -1.86 -12.39
C ARG A 241 49.84 -0.76 -12.02
N GLU A 242 49.37 0.32 -11.42
CA GLU A 242 50.24 1.41 -10.94
C GLU A 242 51.28 0.94 -9.91
N LYS A 243 50.90 -0.03 -9.06
CA LYS A 243 51.75 -0.59 -8.02
C LYS A 243 52.46 -1.88 -8.42
N GLU A 244 52.42 -2.28 -9.69
CA GLU A 244 52.98 -3.53 -10.18
C GLU A 244 54.50 -3.62 -9.94
N GLY A 245 55.24 -2.49 -10.07
CA GLY A 245 56.66 -2.41 -9.77
C GLY A 245 56.97 -2.61 -8.27
N ASP A 246 56.20 -1.95 -7.39
CA ASP A 246 56.37 -2.06 -5.95
C ASP A 246 56.06 -3.50 -5.48
N ILE A 247 54.99 -4.11 -6.06
CA ILE A 247 54.62 -5.50 -5.79
C ILE A 247 55.71 -6.46 -6.25
N ALA A 248 56.30 -6.23 -7.42
CA ALA A 248 57.43 -7.05 -7.94
C ALA A 248 58.62 -7.02 -6.99
N ILE A 249 59.01 -5.83 -6.48
CA ILE A 249 60.09 -5.68 -5.51
C ILE A 249 59.78 -6.46 -4.23
N LEU A 250 58.56 -6.33 -3.64
CA LEU A 250 58.17 -7.07 -2.46
C LEU A 250 58.25 -8.59 -2.65
N LEU A 251 57.83 -9.08 -3.82
CA LEU A 251 57.92 -10.52 -4.15
C LEU A 251 59.39 -11.00 -4.24
N THR A 252 60.31 -10.17 -4.81
CA THR A 252 61.74 -10.51 -4.82
C THR A 252 62.37 -10.49 -3.44
N MET A 253 61.86 -9.68 -2.54
CA MET A 253 62.27 -9.65 -1.10
C MET A 253 61.72 -10.82 -0.28
N GLY A 254 60.94 -11.73 -0.88
CA GLY A 254 60.42 -12.93 -0.24
C GLY A 254 59.03 -12.79 0.40
N VAL A 255 58.31 -11.69 0.12
CA VAL A 255 56.91 -11.55 0.58
C VAL A 255 56.04 -12.59 -0.15
N SER A 256 55.26 -13.35 0.58
CA SER A 256 54.39 -14.36 -0.04
C SER A 256 53.21 -13.74 -0.79
N PRO A 257 52.79 -14.34 -1.92
CA PRO A 257 51.60 -13.88 -2.69
C PRO A 257 50.35 -13.76 -1.83
N ALA A 258 50.20 -14.58 -0.80
CA ALA A 258 49.06 -14.55 0.11
C ALA A 258 48.96 -13.23 0.91
N VAL A 259 50.09 -12.63 1.27
CA VAL A 259 50.16 -11.34 1.96
C VAL A 259 49.63 -10.25 1.03
N ILE A 260 50.03 -10.27 -0.24
CA ILE A 260 49.56 -9.31 -1.24
C ILE A 260 48.03 -9.40 -1.42
N ILE A 261 47.50 -10.63 -1.57
CA ILE A 261 46.05 -10.84 -1.62
C ILE A 261 45.34 -10.26 -0.41
N ARG A 262 45.83 -10.57 0.80
CA ARG A 262 45.26 -10.04 2.06
C ARG A 262 45.28 -8.52 2.10
N THR A 263 46.35 -7.89 1.69
CA THR A 263 46.46 -6.41 1.65
C THR A 263 45.41 -5.78 0.75
N PHE A 264 45.26 -6.29 -0.47
CA PHE A 264 44.24 -5.78 -1.40
C PHE A 264 42.81 -6.11 -0.93
N MET A 265 42.60 -7.27 -0.30
CA MET A 265 41.30 -7.62 0.30
C MET A 265 40.95 -6.67 1.46
N TRP A 266 41.90 -6.33 2.34
CA TRP A 266 41.72 -5.35 3.41
C TRP A 266 41.42 -3.96 2.84
N LEU A 267 42.15 -3.55 1.81
CA LEU A 267 41.88 -2.26 1.14
C LEU A 267 40.46 -2.18 0.57
N GLY A 268 40.05 -3.23 -0.11
CA GLY A 268 38.70 -3.30 -0.67
C GLY A 268 37.62 -3.36 0.42
N TRP A 269 37.86 -4.11 1.51
CA TRP A 269 36.95 -4.19 2.64
C TRP A 269 36.78 -2.83 3.34
N LEU A 270 37.88 -2.12 3.61
CA LEU A 270 37.84 -0.79 4.23
C LEU A 270 37.09 0.22 3.34
N ASN A 271 37.41 0.28 2.05
CA ASN A 271 36.74 1.18 1.12
C ASN A 271 35.26 0.84 0.99
N GLY A 272 34.92 -0.45 0.91
CA GLY A 272 33.53 -0.92 0.89
C GLY A 272 32.77 -0.58 2.17
N LEU A 273 33.39 -0.75 3.33
CA LEU A 273 32.79 -0.42 4.61
C LEU A 273 32.54 1.09 4.74
N ILE A 274 33.52 1.92 4.42
CA ILE A 274 33.37 3.38 4.47
C ILE A 274 32.26 3.83 3.53
N GLY A 275 32.25 3.33 2.29
CA GLY A 275 31.22 3.64 1.30
C GLY A 275 29.83 3.17 1.74
N ALA A 276 29.72 1.95 2.27
CA ALA A 276 28.45 1.40 2.76
C ALA A 276 27.90 2.18 3.97
N VAL A 277 28.78 2.55 4.93
CA VAL A 277 28.37 3.35 6.11
C VAL A 277 27.95 4.76 5.68
N ALA A 278 28.70 5.42 4.83
CA ALA A 278 28.36 6.75 4.31
C ALA A 278 27.03 6.71 3.53
N GLY A 279 26.88 5.71 2.65
CA GLY A 279 25.64 5.50 1.89
C GLY A 279 24.44 5.21 2.78
N LEU A 280 24.63 4.42 3.84
CA LEU A 280 23.58 4.12 4.82
C LEU A 280 23.15 5.39 5.57
N ILE A 281 24.07 6.21 6.05
CA ILE A 281 23.75 7.46 6.75
C ILE A 281 22.97 8.39 5.84
N VAL A 282 23.46 8.62 4.62
CA VAL A 282 22.78 9.49 3.65
C VAL A 282 21.42 8.92 3.26
N GLY A 283 21.32 7.61 3.03
CA GLY A 283 20.06 6.94 2.66
C GLY A 283 19.01 7.02 3.74
N VAL A 284 19.38 6.76 5.00
CA VAL A 284 18.47 6.87 6.15
C VAL A 284 18.02 8.32 6.36
N LEU A 285 18.93 9.30 6.26
CA LEU A 285 18.58 10.71 6.36
C LEU A 285 17.58 11.11 5.24
N LEU A 286 17.86 10.76 3.99
CA LEU A 286 16.95 11.05 2.88
C LEU A 286 15.59 10.39 3.07
N ALA A 287 15.55 9.12 3.47
CA ALA A 287 14.29 8.41 3.72
C ALA A 287 13.48 9.04 4.86
N SER A 288 14.15 9.55 5.90
CA SER A 288 13.49 10.21 7.05
C SER A 288 12.93 11.58 6.73
N TYR A 289 13.55 12.31 5.79
CA TYR A 289 13.17 13.69 5.45
C TYR A 289 12.45 13.81 4.10
N ILE A 290 12.19 12.70 3.38
CA ILE A 290 11.63 12.73 2.04
C ILE A 290 10.27 13.42 1.97
N GLU A 291 9.41 13.23 2.97
CA GLU A 291 8.11 13.89 3.07
C GLU A 291 8.24 15.41 3.16
N GLN A 292 9.20 15.89 3.96
CA GLN A 292 9.46 17.32 4.14
C GLN A 292 10.09 17.93 2.88
N VAL A 293 11.00 17.20 2.24
CA VAL A 293 11.60 17.60 0.96
C VAL A 293 10.53 17.69 -0.12
N PHE A 294 9.64 16.70 -0.19
CA PHE A 294 8.54 16.70 -1.16
C PHE A 294 7.57 17.88 -0.91
N ALA A 295 7.18 18.11 0.34
CA ALA A 295 6.35 19.27 0.71
C ALA A 295 7.00 20.60 0.35
N PHE A 296 8.31 20.75 0.61
CA PHE A 296 9.07 21.94 0.24
C PHE A 296 9.08 22.15 -1.29
N VAL A 297 9.37 21.12 -2.06
CA VAL A 297 9.40 21.18 -3.54
C VAL A 297 8.02 21.55 -4.09
N THR A 298 6.94 20.94 -3.56
CA THR A 298 5.56 21.24 -3.94
C THR A 298 5.21 22.71 -3.67
N ASN A 299 5.61 23.24 -2.51
CA ASN A 299 5.39 24.63 -2.15
C ASN A 299 6.16 25.60 -3.05
N VAL A 300 7.41 25.27 -3.41
CA VAL A 300 8.24 26.11 -4.29
C VAL A 300 7.71 26.12 -5.73
N LEU A 301 7.25 24.98 -6.23
CA LEU A 301 6.70 24.86 -7.59
C LEU A 301 5.28 25.43 -7.72
N GLY A 302 4.58 25.67 -6.61
CA GLY A 302 3.21 26.17 -6.60
C GLY A 302 2.17 25.28 -7.24
N LYS A 303 2.53 24.01 -7.52
CA LYS A 303 1.65 22.98 -8.09
C LYS A 303 1.89 21.68 -7.35
N SER A 304 0.84 20.97 -7.04
CA SER A 304 0.95 19.61 -6.55
C SER A 304 1.56 18.73 -7.65
N LEU A 305 2.71 18.11 -7.37
CA LEU A 305 3.38 17.19 -8.29
C LEU A 305 2.59 15.89 -8.49
N LEU A 306 1.76 15.55 -7.51
CA LEU A 306 0.83 14.44 -7.56
C LEU A 306 -0.58 15.03 -7.60
N ASP A 307 -1.32 14.78 -8.66
CA ASP A 307 -2.74 15.13 -8.72
C ASP A 307 -3.51 14.14 -7.83
N PRO A 308 -4.12 14.60 -6.72
CA PRO A 308 -4.84 13.72 -5.80
C PRO A 308 -5.98 12.95 -6.47
N SER A 309 -6.56 13.51 -7.54
CA SER A 309 -7.65 12.87 -8.28
C SER A 309 -7.19 11.68 -9.14
N ILE A 310 -5.91 11.65 -9.51
CA ILE A 310 -5.32 10.58 -10.34
C ILE A 310 -4.59 9.55 -9.47
N TYR A 311 -3.79 10.04 -8.51
CA TYR A 311 -2.93 9.16 -7.69
C TYR A 311 -3.53 8.78 -6.34
N PHE A 312 -4.67 9.40 -5.96
CA PHE A 312 -5.38 9.17 -4.69
C PHE A 312 -4.51 9.34 -3.43
N ILE A 313 -3.37 10.02 -3.58
CA ILE A 313 -2.42 10.35 -2.51
C ILE A 313 -1.85 11.74 -2.78
N ASN A 314 -1.78 12.54 -1.73
CA ASN A 314 -1.22 13.90 -1.75
C ASN A 314 0.11 14.02 -0.98
N PHE A 315 0.65 12.90 -0.51
CA PHE A 315 1.94 12.82 0.18
C PHE A 315 2.71 11.58 -0.29
N VAL A 316 4.03 11.59 -0.14
CA VAL A 316 4.88 10.42 -0.44
C VAL A 316 5.08 9.63 0.87
N PRO A 317 4.38 8.50 1.06
CA PRO A 317 4.55 7.72 2.28
C PRO A 317 5.94 7.08 2.29
N SER A 318 6.75 7.39 3.28
CA SER A 318 8.05 6.76 3.49
C SER A 318 8.04 5.96 4.79
N LEU A 319 8.27 4.66 4.68
CA LEU A 319 8.42 3.75 5.82
C LEU A 319 9.82 3.16 5.82
N LEU A 320 10.63 3.59 6.77
CA LEU A 320 11.96 3.04 6.97
C LEU A 320 11.84 1.66 7.63
N GLN A 321 12.13 0.60 6.89
CA GLN A 321 12.19 -0.78 7.39
C GLN A 321 13.64 -1.15 7.67
N TRP A 322 13.98 -1.35 8.94
CA TRP A 322 15.34 -1.71 9.35
C TRP A 322 15.83 -3.02 8.74
N GLN A 323 14.92 -3.93 8.42
CA GLN A 323 15.25 -5.20 7.74
C GLN A 323 15.82 -4.95 6.34
N ASP A 324 15.19 -4.06 5.56
CA ASP A 324 15.66 -3.72 4.21
C ASP A 324 16.99 -2.94 4.24
N VAL A 325 17.16 -2.08 5.25
CA VAL A 325 18.41 -1.33 5.47
C VAL A 325 19.57 -2.29 5.77
N LEU A 326 19.38 -3.23 6.70
CA LEU A 326 20.40 -4.21 7.07
C LEU A 326 20.70 -5.17 5.91
N LEU A 327 19.69 -5.60 5.18
CA LEU A 327 19.86 -6.47 4.02
C LEU A 327 20.68 -5.78 2.93
N THR A 328 20.32 -4.54 2.57
CA THR A 328 21.02 -3.74 1.56
C THR A 328 22.48 -3.48 1.96
N PHE A 329 22.70 -3.12 3.23
CA PHE A 329 24.04 -2.93 3.79
C PHE A 329 24.87 -4.22 3.72
N GLY A 330 24.30 -5.35 4.11
CA GLY A 330 24.95 -6.67 4.03
C GLY A 330 25.29 -7.05 2.59
N VAL A 331 24.37 -6.88 1.66
CA VAL A 331 24.60 -7.14 0.22
C VAL A 331 25.72 -6.24 -0.31
N ALA A 332 25.73 -4.95 0.04
CA ALA A 332 26.77 -4.03 -0.42
C ALA A 332 28.17 -4.45 0.05
N ILE A 333 28.30 -4.87 1.31
CA ILE A 333 29.59 -5.37 1.84
C ILE A 333 30.02 -6.66 1.16
N VAL A 334 29.11 -7.62 1.01
CA VAL A 334 29.43 -8.90 0.35
C VAL A 334 29.86 -8.67 -1.10
N MET A 335 29.14 -7.83 -1.82
CA MET A 335 29.49 -7.51 -3.22
C MET A 335 30.82 -6.74 -3.33
N SER A 336 31.12 -5.84 -2.40
CA SER A 336 32.41 -5.19 -2.33
C SER A 336 33.56 -6.20 -2.13
N LEU A 337 33.41 -7.17 -1.22
CA LEU A 337 34.37 -8.23 -1.01
C LEU A 337 34.55 -9.11 -2.26
N LEU A 338 33.46 -9.52 -2.90
CA LEU A 338 33.52 -10.30 -4.13
C LEU A 338 34.19 -9.53 -5.27
N ALA A 339 33.88 -8.24 -5.42
CA ALA A 339 34.49 -7.37 -6.43
C ALA A 339 36.02 -7.21 -6.25
N THR A 340 36.50 -7.26 -5.00
CA THR A 340 37.94 -7.12 -4.71
C THR A 340 38.72 -8.41 -4.93
N LEU A 341 38.08 -9.56 -4.95
CA LEU A 341 38.74 -10.87 -5.06
C LEU A 341 39.52 -11.02 -6.36
N TYR A 342 38.93 -10.62 -7.50
CA TYR A 342 39.60 -10.73 -8.79
C TYR A 342 40.86 -9.83 -8.91
N PRO A 343 40.81 -8.53 -8.59
CA PRO A 343 42.03 -7.68 -8.59
C PRO A 343 43.10 -8.17 -7.63
N ALA A 344 42.74 -8.60 -6.43
CA ALA A 344 43.66 -9.13 -5.44
C ALA A 344 44.39 -10.39 -5.93
N TRP A 345 43.65 -11.31 -6.54
CA TRP A 345 44.23 -12.52 -7.15
C TRP A 345 45.15 -12.16 -8.31
N ARG A 346 44.79 -11.18 -9.14
CA ARG A 346 45.63 -10.70 -10.26
C ARG A 346 46.91 -10.07 -9.73
N ALA A 347 46.86 -9.29 -8.67
CA ALA A 347 48.04 -8.69 -8.03
C ALA A 347 49.04 -9.74 -7.55
N SER A 348 48.59 -10.88 -7.04
CA SER A 348 49.46 -11.96 -6.57
C SER A 348 50.19 -12.73 -7.68
N LYS A 349 49.75 -12.58 -8.94
CA LYS A 349 50.34 -13.25 -10.11
C LYS A 349 51.34 -12.35 -10.89
N VAL A 350 51.73 -11.21 -10.37
CA VAL A 350 52.76 -10.34 -10.95
C VAL A 350 54.06 -11.12 -11.02
N GLN A 351 54.66 -11.14 -12.23
CA GLN A 351 55.95 -11.78 -12.49
C GLN A 351 57.08 -10.78 -12.33
N PRO A 352 57.94 -10.87 -11.25
CA PRO A 352 58.98 -9.88 -11.00
C PRO A 352 59.98 -9.73 -12.13
N ALA A 353 60.38 -10.84 -12.76
CA ALA A 353 61.34 -10.84 -13.84
C ALA A 353 60.86 -10.05 -15.07
N ARG A 354 59.56 -10.03 -15.35
CA ARG A 354 58.98 -9.34 -16.49
C ARG A 354 58.82 -7.83 -16.24
N VAL A 355 58.44 -7.47 -15.01
CA VAL A 355 58.19 -6.07 -14.64
C VAL A 355 59.48 -5.29 -14.44
N LEU A 356 60.50 -5.93 -13.80
CA LEU A 356 61.79 -5.29 -13.53
C LEU A 356 62.70 -5.29 -14.75
N GLY A 357 62.52 -6.18 -15.75
CA GLY A 357 63.31 -6.22 -16.98
C GLY A 357 62.82 -5.27 -18.07
N GLN A 358 61.69 -4.58 -17.91
CA GLN A 358 61.12 -3.59 -18.84
C GLN A 358 61.41 -2.13 -18.41
N ARG A 359 62.10 -1.91 -17.30
CA ARG A 359 62.70 -0.63 -16.92
C ARG A 359 64.18 -0.64 -17.31
#